data_c762521beec922c73d09bfd574cc2384
#
_entry.id   c762521beec922c73d09bfd574cc2384
#
_cell.length_a   1.000
_cell.length_b   1.000
_cell.length_c   1.000
_cell.angle_alpha   90.00
_cell.angle_beta   90.00
_cell.angle_gamma   90.00
#
_symmetry.space_group_name_H-M   'P 1'
#
loop_
_entity.id
_entity.type
_entity.pdbx_description
1 polymer ?
#
loop_
_entity_poly.entity_id
_entity_poly.type
_entity_poly.pdbx_seq_one_letter_code
_entity_poly.pdbx_strand_id
1 'polypeptide(L)'
;MNKRILVTGSSRGIGKAIALALAQAGFDVVVHARSRIDEANHVADEIRALGRRSDVLMFDVTDRERTKQQLEAFIEQHGAFYGVVLNAGLTRDAAFPALLDDDWDQVISTSLDGFYNVLKPIIMPMIQLRKGGRIVTLSSVSGVMGNRGQVNYSAAKAGLIGATKALSLELAKRKITVNCVAPGLIETEMVTEEVKSHALAMIPMQRLGQANEVAGLVRFLCSDEASYITRQVISVNGGMH
;
A
#
# COMPACT_ATOMS: atom_id res chain seq x y z
N MET A 1 4.81 12.57 20.87
CA MET A 1 5.24 11.33 20.19
C MET A 1 5.00 11.50 18.73
N ASN A 2 6.01 11.35 17.89
CA ASN A 2 5.84 11.45 16.45
C ASN A 2 5.01 10.26 15.93
N LYS A 3 4.06 10.55 15.06
CA LYS A 3 3.24 9.52 14.38
C LYS A 3 4.11 8.84 13.32
N ARG A 4 4.44 7.55 13.49
CA ARG A 4 5.26 6.77 12.55
C ARG A 4 4.39 5.87 11.68
N ILE A 5 4.65 5.86 10.38
CA ILE A 5 3.90 5.08 9.39
C ILE A 5 4.86 4.17 8.62
N LEU A 6 4.54 2.88 8.54
CA LEU A 6 5.22 1.93 7.65
C LEU A 6 4.56 2.00 6.26
N VAL A 7 5.37 2.08 5.21
CA VAL A 7 4.89 1.97 3.82
C VAL A 7 5.58 0.79 3.14
N THR A 8 4.84 -0.28 2.86
CA THR A 8 5.43 -1.45 2.19
C THR A 8 5.65 -1.19 0.70
N GLY A 9 6.78 -1.69 0.15
CA GLY A 9 7.13 -1.49 -1.27
C GLY A 9 7.36 -0.02 -1.63
N SER A 10 8.04 0.74 -0.75
CA SER A 10 8.18 2.19 -0.89
C SER A 10 9.54 2.66 -1.43
N SER A 11 10.35 1.75 -1.99
CA SER A 11 11.61 2.14 -2.63
C SER A 11 11.43 2.87 -3.97
N ARG A 12 10.26 2.76 -4.63
CA ARG A 12 9.95 3.39 -5.92
C ARG A 12 8.46 3.58 -6.16
N GLY A 13 8.12 4.19 -7.29
CA GLY A 13 6.75 4.31 -7.82
C GLY A 13 5.76 4.94 -6.83
N ILE A 14 4.56 4.38 -6.76
CA ILE A 14 3.48 4.86 -5.89
C ILE A 14 3.89 4.83 -4.41
N GLY A 15 4.58 3.76 -3.98
CA GLY A 15 5.03 3.62 -2.60
C GLY A 15 6.02 4.71 -2.18
N LYS A 16 6.99 5.07 -3.05
CA LYS A 16 7.90 6.20 -2.83
C LYS A 16 7.14 7.52 -2.72
N ALA A 17 6.23 7.78 -3.66
CA ALA A 17 5.43 9.01 -3.66
C ALA A 17 4.59 9.12 -2.36
N ILE A 18 4.00 8.02 -1.90
CA ILE A 18 3.27 7.96 -0.63
C ILE A 18 4.20 8.26 0.55
N ALA A 19 5.38 7.64 0.61
CA ALA A 19 6.34 7.83 1.68
C ALA A 19 6.76 9.30 1.81
N LEU A 20 7.07 9.94 0.68
CA LEU A 20 7.45 11.36 0.64
C LEU A 20 6.28 12.28 1.01
N ALA A 21 5.07 12.03 0.51
CA ALA A 21 3.88 12.82 0.83
C ALA A 21 3.52 12.74 2.33
N LEU A 22 3.70 11.57 2.96
CA LEU A 22 3.51 11.40 4.40
C LEU A 22 4.59 12.15 5.20
N ALA A 23 5.85 12.11 4.76
CA ALA A 23 6.92 12.85 5.40
C ALA A 23 6.69 14.37 5.33
N GLN A 24 6.28 14.91 4.18
CA GLN A 24 5.89 16.31 4.01
C GLN A 24 4.72 16.73 4.92
N ALA A 25 3.81 15.79 5.23
CA ALA A 25 2.71 16.03 6.17
C ALA A 25 3.12 15.88 7.65
N GLY A 26 4.41 15.67 7.95
CA GLY A 26 4.92 15.63 9.30
C GLY A 26 4.99 14.25 9.95
N PHE A 27 4.73 13.17 9.23
CA PHE A 27 4.90 11.81 9.74
C PHE A 27 6.36 11.36 9.67
N ASP A 28 6.78 10.56 10.64
CA ASP A 28 7.98 9.74 10.49
C ASP A 28 7.63 8.51 9.66
N VAL A 29 8.47 8.12 8.71
CA VAL A 29 8.13 7.07 7.76
C VAL A 29 9.17 5.96 7.78
N VAL A 30 8.72 4.72 7.87
CA VAL A 30 9.56 3.54 7.66
C VAL A 30 9.39 3.07 6.24
N VAL A 31 10.49 3.12 5.50
CA VAL A 31 10.59 2.65 4.12
C VAL A 31 10.79 1.14 4.13
N HIS A 32 10.09 0.43 3.26
CA HIS A 32 10.28 -1.01 3.11
C HIS A 32 10.55 -1.41 1.67
N ALA A 33 11.48 -2.33 1.49
CA ALA A 33 11.75 -3.01 0.22
C ALA A 33 12.04 -4.50 0.44
N ARG A 34 11.84 -5.32 -0.63
CA ARG A 34 12.21 -6.73 -0.60
C ARG A 34 13.70 -6.94 -0.85
N SER A 35 14.27 -6.26 -1.85
CA SER A 35 15.63 -6.50 -2.32
C SER A 35 16.42 -5.24 -2.72
N ARG A 36 15.76 -4.08 -2.89
CA ARG A 36 16.36 -2.85 -3.42
C ARG A 36 16.78 -1.91 -2.29
N ILE A 37 17.85 -2.31 -1.58
CA ILE A 37 18.31 -1.59 -0.39
C ILE A 37 18.77 -0.17 -0.71
N ASP A 38 19.51 0.04 -1.80
CA ASP A 38 20.03 1.36 -2.17
C ASP A 38 18.93 2.34 -2.53
N GLU A 39 17.92 1.88 -3.31
CA GLU A 39 16.74 2.70 -3.61
C GLU A 39 15.94 3.04 -2.33
N ALA A 40 15.79 2.08 -1.41
CA ALA A 40 15.10 2.30 -0.15
C ALA A 40 15.85 3.29 0.74
N ASN A 41 17.18 3.19 0.83
CA ASN A 41 18.03 4.13 1.55
C ASN A 41 17.92 5.54 0.96
N HIS A 42 17.95 5.66 -0.37
CA HIS A 42 17.79 6.95 -1.04
C HIS A 42 16.47 7.62 -0.67
N VAL A 43 15.35 6.87 -0.68
CA VAL A 43 14.05 7.40 -0.23
C VAL A 43 14.08 7.79 1.25
N ALA A 44 14.72 7.00 2.10
CA ALA A 44 14.86 7.33 3.52
C ALA A 44 15.67 8.61 3.72
N ASP A 45 16.72 8.84 2.92
CA ASP A 45 17.51 10.07 2.96
C ASP A 45 16.73 11.29 2.49
N GLU A 46 15.91 11.15 1.43
CA GLU A 46 14.99 12.21 1.01
C GLU A 46 14.01 12.58 2.16
N ILE A 47 13.47 11.57 2.89
CA ILE A 47 12.59 11.80 4.04
C ILE A 47 13.34 12.52 5.18
N ARG A 48 14.59 12.13 5.46
CA ARG A 48 15.43 12.79 6.47
C ARG A 48 15.73 14.24 6.09
N ALA A 49 15.96 14.51 4.81
CA ALA A 49 16.15 15.87 4.29
C ALA A 49 14.90 16.77 4.50
N LEU A 50 13.70 16.16 4.57
CA LEU A 50 12.46 16.85 4.95
C LEU A 50 12.33 17.08 6.48
N GLY A 51 13.35 16.76 7.26
CA GLY A 51 13.35 16.91 8.71
C GLY A 51 12.56 15.84 9.47
N ARG A 52 12.29 14.69 8.84
CA ARG A 52 11.56 13.57 9.45
C ARG A 52 12.49 12.40 9.74
N ARG A 53 12.10 11.55 10.71
CA ARG A 53 12.84 10.30 10.94
C ARG A 53 12.44 9.28 9.89
N SER A 54 13.43 8.55 9.40
CA SER A 54 13.19 7.44 8.48
C SER A 54 14.17 6.31 8.73
N ASP A 55 13.61 5.11 8.80
CA ASP A 55 14.34 3.84 8.91
C ASP A 55 13.97 2.98 7.68
N VAL A 56 14.81 2.00 7.38
CA VAL A 56 14.58 1.05 6.28
C VAL A 56 14.42 -0.35 6.84
N LEU A 57 13.38 -1.06 6.43
CA LEU A 57 13.15 -2.47 6.72
C LEU A 57 13.23 -3.30 5.44
N MET A 58 13.95 -4.41 5.49
CA MET A 58 14.19 -5.30 4.36
C MET A 58 13.66 -6.70 4.65
N PHE A 59 12.52 -7.05 4.04
CA PHE A 59 11.96 -8.40 4.09
C PHE A 59 11.06 -8.68 2.87
N ASP A 60 10.81 -9.96 2.59
CA ASP A 60 9.75 -10.34 1.67
C ASP A 60 8.44 -10.48 2.46
N VAL A 61 7.39 -9.76 2.05
CA VAL A 61 6.09 -9.80 2.73
C VAL A 61 5.44 -11.19 2.69
N THR A 62 5.88 -12.06 1.78
CA THR A 62 5.42 -13.45 1.70
C THR A 62 6.10 -14.37 2.72
N ASP A 63 7.29 -14.01 3.20
CA ASP A 63 7.99 -14.73 4.27
C ASP A 63 7.42 -14.32 5.63
N ARG A 64 6.49 -15.13 6.13
CA ARG A 64 5.74 -14.87 7.37
C ARG A 64 6.65 -14.72 8.59
N GLU A 65 7.59 -15.64 8.76
CA GLU A 65 8.44 -15.66 9.94
C GLU A 65 9.43 -14.48 9.95
N ARG A 66 10.07 -14.20 8.82
CA ARG A 66 10.99 -13.08 8.71
C ARG A 66 10.26 -11.74 8.83
N THR A 67 9.09 -11.59 8.21
CA THR A 67 8.25 -10.39 8.35
C THR A 67 7.89 -10.13 9.80
N LYS A 68 7.43 -11.17 10.51
CA LYS A 68 7.10 -11.09 11.93
C LYS A 68 8.31 -10.68 12.77
N GLN A 69 9.44 -11.38 12.64
CA GLN A 69 10.67 -11.09 13.40
C GLN A 69 11.15 -9.64 13.19
N GLN A 70 11.19 -9.17 11.95
CA GLN A 70 11.65 -7.81 11.63
C GLN A 70 10.72 -6.75 12.23
N LEU A 71 9.40 -6.96 12.14
CA LEU A 71 8.43 -5.99 12.65
C LEU A 71 8.36 -5.99 14.18
N GLU A 72 8.41 -7.16 14.82
CA GLU A 72 8.44 -7.27 16.29
C GLU A 72 9.71 -6.62 16.87
N ALA A 73 10.90 -6.92 16.30
CA ALA A 73 12.15 -6.30 16.72
C ALA A 73 12.13 -4.77 16.54
N PHE A 74 11.58 -4.29 15.41
CA PHE A 74 11.44 -2.87 15.18
C PHE A 74 10.49 -2.20 16.20
N ILE A 75 9.37 -2.84 16.49
CA ILE A 75 8.39 -2.33 17.48
C ILE A 75 8.99 -2.33 18.89
N GLU A 76 9.75 -3.34 19.26
CA GLU A 76 10.42 -3.40 20.56
C GLU A 76 11.41 -2.24 20.74
N GLN A 77 12.19 -1.94 19.72
CA GLN A 77 13.21 -0.90 19.75
C GLN A 77 12.64 0.52 19.65
N HIS A 78 11.60 0.71 18.81
CA HIS A 78 11.15 2.04 18.40
C HIS A 78 9.72 2.38 18.84
N GLY A 79 9.00 1.41 19.40
CA GLY A 79 7.58 1.52 19.74
C GLY A 79 6.65 1.27 18.55
N ALA A 80 5.36 1.14 18.85
CA ALA A 80 4.34 0.78 17.88
C ALA A 80 4.16 1.83 16.76
N PHE A 81 3.78 1.36 15.59
CA PHE A 81 3.39 2.21 14.47
C PHE A 81 2.07 2.94 14.76
N TYR A 82 1.96 4.18 14.31
CA TYR A 82 0.70 4.90 14.22
C TYR A 82 -0.12 4.46 13.00
N GLY A 83 0.54 4.11 11.91
CA GLY A 83 -0.13 3.70 10.71
C GLY A 83 0.67 2.73 9.83
N VAL A 84 -0.05 2.11 8.91
CA VAL A 84 0.52 1.19 7.91
C VAL A 84 -0.13 1.44 6.57
N VAL A 85 0.69 1.56 5.53
CA VAL A 85 0.24 1.57 4.14
C VAL A 85 0.73 0.29 3.47
N LEU A 86 -0.21 -0.57 3.10
CA LEU A 86 0.05 -1.83 2.42
C LEU A 86 0.03 -1.60 0.90
N ASN A 87 1.20 -1.23 0.37
CA ASN A 87 1.38 -0.92 -1.05
C ASN A 87 2.14 -2.00 -1.81
N ALA A 88 2.93 -2.86 -1.14
CA ALA A 88 3.64 -3.94 -1.81
C ALA A 88 2.71 -4.81 -2.66
N GLY A 89 3.09 -5.05 -3.89
CA GLY A 89 2.32 -5.83 -4.84
C GLY A 89 3.11 -6.06 -6.13
N LEU A 90 2.68 -7.02 -6.90
CA LEU A 90 3.22 -7.32 -8.23
C LEU A 90 2.09 -7.76 -9.17
N THR A 91 2.34 -7.68 -10.47
CA THR A 91 1.47 -8.23 -11.53
C THR A 91 2.18 -9.35 -12.26
N ARG A 92 1.41 -10.33 -12.72
CA ARG A 92 1.82 -11.41 -13.64
C ARG A 92 0.65 -11.63 -14.58
N ASP A 93 0.66 -10.86 -15.65
CA ASP A 93 -0.47 -10.79 -16.57
C ASP A 93 -0.39 -11.88 -17.63
N ALA A 94 -1.45 -12.66 -17.75
CA ALA A 94 -1.61 -13.68 -18.77
C ALA A 94 -3.09 -13.99 -19.02
N ALA A 95 -3.45 -14.43 -20.23
CA ALA A 95 -4.77 -15.01 -20.45
C ALA A 95 -4.93 -16.27 -19.57
N PHE A 96 -6.11 -16.49 -19.00
CA PHE A 96 -6.31 -17.53 -17.99
C PHE A 96 -5.80 -18.93 -18.39
N PRO A 97 -6.00 -19.42 -19.63
CA PRO A 97 -5.46 -20.71 -20.03
C PRO A 97 -3.92 -20.80 -20.11
N ALA A 98 -3.24 -19.64 -20.15
CA ALA A 98 -1.79 -19.53 -20.22
C ALA A 98 -1.16 -19.02 -18.90
N LEU A 99 -1.98 -18.79 -17.89
CA LEU A 99 -1.52 -18.35 -16.57
C LEU A 99 -0.81 -19.52 -15.87
N LEU A 100 0.44 -19.31 -15.47
CA LEU A 100 1.21 -20.31 -14.74
C LEU A 100 0.79 -20.35 -13.25
N ASP A 101 0.87 -21.53 -12.64
CA ASP A 101 0.55 -21.71 -11.22
C ASP A 101 1.43 -20.83 -10.34
N ASP A 102 2.74 -20.75 -10.62
CA ASP A 102 3.67 -19.89 -9.90
C ASP A 102 3.29 -18.40 -9.98
N ASP A 103 2.80 -17.94 -11.14
CA ASP A 103 2.37 -16.56 -11.33
C ASP A 103 1.08 -16.25 -10.55
N TRP A 104 0.18 -17.22 -10.47
CA TRP A 104 -0.99 -17.16 -9.61
C TRP A 104 -0.57 -17.04 -8.15
N ASP A 105 0.24 -17.99 -7.66
CA ASP A 105 0.66 -18.06 -6.25
C ASP A 105 1.45 -16.82 -5.81
N GLN A 106 2.37 -16.33 -6.66
CA GLN A 106 3.13 -15.11 -6.34
C GLN A 106 2.24 -13.88 -6.17
N VAL A 107 1.24 -13.69 -7.04
CA VAL A 107 0.34 -12.53 -6.98
C VAL A 107 -0.56 -12.60 -5.76
N ILE A 108 -1.15 -13.77 -5.49
CA ILE A 108 -2.03 -14.01 -4.35
C ILE A 108 -1.25 -13.83 -3.04
N SER A 109 -0.11 -14.52 -2.90
CA SER A 109 0.68 -14.48 -1.68
C SER A 109 1.24 -13.09 -1.37
N THR A 110 1.76 -12.40 -2.38
CA THR A 110 2.27 -11.02 -2.17
C THR A 110 1.17 -10.09 -1.68
N SER A 111 -0.04 -10.21 -2.19
CA SER A 111 -1.14 -9.32 -1.84
C SER A 111 -1.85 -9.74 -0.55
N LEU A 112 -2.30 -10.99 -0.45
CA LEU A 112 -3.17 -11.45 0.63
C LEU A 112 -2.38 -11.98 1.83
N ASP A 113 -1.38 -12.85 1.62
CA ASP A 113 -0.53 -13.24 2.72
C ASP A 113 0.32 -12.07 3.21
N GLY A 114 0.79 -11.21 2.29
CA GLY A 114 1.49 -9.97 2.65
C GLY A 114 0.66 -9.05 3.53
N PHE A 115 -0.63 -8.88 3.24
CA PHE A 115 -1.56 -8.15 4.11
C PHE A 115 -1.58 -8.75 5.53
N TYR A 116 -1.78 -10.05 5.64
CA TYR A 116 -1.85 -10.74 6.92
C TYR A 116 -0.50 -10.69 7.65
N ASN A 117 0.59 -11.04 6.99
CA ASN A 117 1.91 -11.15 7.58
C ASN A 117 2.41 -9.81 8.15
N VAL A 118 2.13 -8.71 7.44
CA VAL A 118 2.52 -7.36 7.90
C VAL A 118 1.62 -6.87 9.04
N LEU A 119 0.31 -7.03 8.94
CA LEU A 119 -0.60 -6.47 9.94
C LEU A 119 -0.64 -7.27 11.24
N LYS A 120 -0.47 -8.59 11.19
CA LYS A 120 -0.60 -9.47 12.36
C LYS A 120 0.30 -9.05 13.53
N PRO A 121 1.60 -8.79 13.37
CA PRO A 121 2.45 -8.32 14.46
C PRO A 121 2.20 -6.86 14.87
N ILE A 122 1.62 -6.03 14.00
CA ILE A 122 1.45 -4.59 14.22
C ILE A 122 0.15 -4.24 14.96
N ILE A 123 -0.94 -4.97 14.73
CA ILE A 123 -2.28 -4.59 15.19
C ILE A 123 -2.38 -4.50 16.71
N MET A 124 -1.90 -5.49 17.46
CA MET A 124 -1.99 -5.47 18.91
C MET A 124 -1.20 -4.33 19.55
N PRO A 125 0.07 -4.07 19.17
CA PRO A 125 0.78 -2.87 19.61
C PRO A 125 0.06 -1.55 19.29
N MET A 126 -0.56 -1.42 18.10
CA MET A 126 -1.36 -0.23 17.75
C MET A 126 -2.58 -0.07 18.68
N ILE A 127 -3.30 -1.15 18.98
CA ILE A 127 -4.45 -1.13 19.89
C ILE A 127 -4.02 -0.71 21.30
N GLN A 128 -2.90 -1.25 21.77
CA GLN A 128 -2.36 -0.99 23.12
C GLN A 128 -1.93 0.47 23.32
N LEU A 129 -1.52 1.16 22.25
CA LEU A 129 -1.21 2.59 22.30
C LEU A 129 -2.40 3.46 22.69
N ARG A 130 -3.65 3.03 22.44
CA ARG A 130 -4.90 3.76 22.70
C ARG A 130 -4.95 5.17 22.09
N LYS A 131 -4.18 5.42 21.03
CA LYS A 131 -4.08 6.75 20.33
C LYS A 131 -4.79 6.78 18.98
N GLY A 132 -5.54 5.70 18.66
CA GLY A 132 -6.06 5.50 17.32
C GLY A 132 -4.95 5.08 16.34
N GLY A 133 -5.25 5.07 15.06
CA GLY A 133 -4.31 4.68 14.02
C GLY A 133 -4.89 4.76 12.62
N ARG A 134 -4.07 4.48 11.62
CA ARG A 134 -4.43 4.52 10.21
C ARG A 134 -3.89 3.30 9.47
N ILE A 135 -4.76 2.59 8.79
CA ILE A 135 -4.39 1.49 7.89
C ILE A 135 -4.96 1.80 6.51
N VAL A 136 -4.09 1.81 5.51
CA VAL A 136 -4.49 2.03 4.12
C VAL A 136 -3.96 0.87 3.28
N THR A 137 -4.85 0.21 2.54
CA THR A 137 -4.48 -0.83 1.58
C THR A 137 -4.51 -0.29 0.15
N LEU A 138 -3.59 -0.70 -0.68
CA LEU A 138 -3.59 -0.37 -2.11
C LEU A 138 -4.18 -1.55 -2.89
N SER A 139 -5.43 -1.40 -3.32
CA SER A 139 -6.08 -2.26 -4.30
C SER A 139 -5.72 -1.78 -5.72
N SER A 140 -6.64 -1.85 -6.65
CA SER A 140 -6.54 -1.41 -8.04
C SER A 140 -7.94 -1.29 -8.64
N VAL A 141 -8.08 -0.53 -9.71
CA VAL A 141 -9.25 -0.58 -10.57
C VAL A 141 -9.56 -2.00 -11.02
N SER A 142 -8.51 -2.83 -11.28
CA SER A 142 -8.67 -4.25 -11.61
C SER A 142 -9.30 -5.08 -10.49
N GLY A 143 -9.13 -4.69 -9.23
CA GLY A 143 -9.79 -5.32 -8.08
C GLY A 143 -11.24 -4.91 -7.92
N VAL A 144 -11.66 -3.80 -8.52
CA VAL A 144 -13.04 -3.29 -8.45
C VAL A 144 -13.89 -3.84 -9.59
N MET A 145 -13.39 -3.75 -10.83
CA MET A 145 -14.18 -4.09 -12.02
C MET A 145 -13.69 -5.34 -12.77
N GLY A 146 -12.56 -5.92 -12.37
CA GLY A 146 -11.87 -6.97 -13.14
C GLY A 146 -11.10 -6.39 -14.31
N ASN A 147 -10.12 -7.14 -14.82
CA ASN A 147 -9.41 -6.77 -16.03
C ASN A 147 -9.00 -8.03 -16.80
N ARG A 148 -9.15 -7.99 -18.14
CA ARG A 148 -8.74 -9.08 -19.01
C ARG A 148 -7.24 -9.35 -18.87
N GLY A 149 -6.87 -10.64 -18.74
CA GLY A 149 -5.47 -11.04 -18.57
C GLY A 149 -4.94 -10.87 -17.13
N GLN A 150 -5.78 -10.48 -16.17
CA GLN A 150 -5.39 -10.20 -14.78
C GLN A 150 -6.29 -10.95 -13.78
N VAL A 151 -6.64 -12.20 -14.04
CA VAL A 151 -7.54 -12.95 -13.14
C VAL A 151 -6.94 -13.11 -11.74
N ASN A 152 -5.65 -13.46 -11.65
CA ASN A 152 -4.89 -13.52 -10.39
C ASN A 152 -4.83 -12.16 -9.68
N TYR A 153 -4.44 -11.11 -10.39
CA TYR A 153 -4.29 -9.77 -9.84
C TYR A 153 -5.64 -9.19 -9.41
N SER A 154 -6.67 -9.33 -10.24
CA SER A 154 -8.03 -8.89 -9.91
C SER A 154 -8.56 -9.62 -8.68
N ALA A 155 -8.38 -10.94 -8.58
CA ALA A 155 -8.77 -11.73 -7.42
C ALA A 155 -8.06 -11.25 -6.14
N ALA A 156 -6.73 -11.07 -6.21
CA ALA A 156 -5.91 -10.61 -5.09
C ALA A 156 -6.34 -9.20 -4.62
N LYS A 157 -6.52 -8.26 -5.57
CA LYS A 157 -6.89 -6.89 -5.26
C LYS A 157 -8.34 -6.74 -4.80
N ALA A 158 -9.27 -7.57 -5.29
CA ALA A 158 -10.62 -7.68 -4.76
C ALA A 158 -10.63 -8.28 -3.33
N GLY A 159 -9.80 -9.29 -3.08
CA GLY A 159 -9.60 -9.86 -1.74
C GLY A 159 -9.15 -8.82 -0.72
N LEU A 160 -8.22 -7.92 -1.08
CA LEU A 160 -7.81 -6.79 -0.23
C LEU A 160 -8.98 -5.84 0.11
N ILE A 161 -9.90 -5.60 -0.81
CA ILE A 161 -11.12 -4.82 -0.56
C ILE A 161 -11.97 -5.48 0.53
N GLY A 162 -12.21 -6.79 0.40
CA GLY A 162 -12.94 -7.57 1.40
C GLY A 162 -12.27 -7.55 2.77
N ALA A 163 -10.96 -7.83 2.81
CA ALA A 163 -10.16 -7.82 4.03
C ALA A 163 -10.16 -6.45 4.72
N THR A 164 -10.01 -5.36 3.96
CA THR A 164 -10.10 -3.99 4.47
C THR A 164 -11.44 -3.71 5.14
N LYS A 165 -12.54 -4.07 4.47
CA LYS A 165 -13.89 -3.85 4.98
C LYS A 165 -14.16 -4.64 6.27
N ALA A 166 -13.69 -5.88 6.35
CA ALA A 166 -13.84 -6.71 7.55
C ALA A 166 -13.02 -6.16 8.73
N LEU A 167 -11.72 -5.91 8.51
CA LEU A 167 -10.82 -5.41 9.54
C LEU A 167 -11.25 -4.05 10.10
N SER A 168 -11.86 -3.20 9.28
CA SER A 168 -12.37 -1.90 9.72
C SER A 168 -13.41 -2.02 10.83
N LEU A 169 -14.28 -3.03 10.78
CA LEU A 169 -15.32 -3.27 11.79
C LEU A 169 -14.72 -3.68 13.14
N GLU A 170 -13.64 -4.46 13.08
CA GLU A 170 -12.96 -4.92 14.30
C GLU A 170 -12.21 -3.79 15.02
N LEU A 171 -11.65 -2.84 14.25
CA LEU A 171 -10.76 -1.81 14.76
C LEU A 171 -11.43 -0.45 15.03
N ALA A 172 -12.63 -0.21 14.52
CA ALA A 172 -13.33 1.08 14.62
C ALA A 172 -13.46 1.58 16.08
N LYS A 173 -13.84 0.71 17.02
CA LYS A 173 -13.94 1.06 18.45
C LYS A 173 -12.60 1.48 19.07
N ARG A 174 -11.47 1.16 18.44
CA ARG A 174 -10.12 1.55 18.85
C ARG A 174 -9.65 2.86 18.18
N LYS A 175 -10.53 3.54 17.44
CA LYS A 175 -10.23 4.75 16.64
C LYS A 175 -9.13 4.50 15.60
N ILE A 176 -9.00 3.24 15.13
CA ILE A 176 -8.13 2.85 14.03
C ILE A 176 -9.01 2.77 12.78
N THR A 177 -8.75 3.63 11.81
CA THR A 177 -9.46 3.61 10.52
C THR A 177 -8.76 2.66 9.55
N VAL A 178 -9.53 1.93 8.75
CA VAL A 178 -9.02 1.03 7.72
C VAL A 178 -9.73 1.35 6.41
N ASN A 179 -8.98 1.83 5.43
CA ASN A 179 -9.51 2.23 4.12
C ASN A 179 -8.70 1.59 2.99
N CYS A 180 -9.30 1.48 1.84
CA CYS A 180 -8.70 0.98 0.61
C CYS A 180 -8.64 2.10 -0.42
N VAL A 181 -7.49 2.28 -1.05
CA VAL A 181 -7.33 3.11 -2.25
C VAL A 181 -7.24 2.20 -3.46
N ALA A 182 -8.00 2.49 -4.51
CA ALA A 182 -8.02 1.74 -5.76
C ALA A 182 -7.51 2.62 -6.91
N PRO A 183 -6.19 2.63 -7.18
CA PRO A 183 -5.64 3.38 -8.31
C PRO A 183 -6.11 2.80 -9.64
N GLY A 184 -6.28 3.67 -10.63
CA GLY A 184 -6.38 3.30 -12.03
C GLY A 184 -4.99 3.08 -12.65
N LEU A 185 -4.87 3.46 -13.93
CA LEU A 185 -3.60 3.44 -14.63
C LEU A 185 -2.76 4.65 -14.25
N ILE A 186 -1.68 4.38 -13.54
CA ILE A 186 -0.74 5.39 -13.05
C ILE A 186 0.54 5.34 -13.89
N GLU A 187 1.01 6.51 -14.32
CA GLU A 187 2.25 6.64 -15.05
C GLU A 187 3.42 6.19 -14.19
N THR A 188 4.07 5.12 -14.62
CA THR A 188 5.25 4.55 -14.00
C THR A 188 6.23 4.14 -15.10
N GLU A 189 7.47 3.89 -14.75
CA GLU A 189 8.51 3.43 -15.69
C GLU A 189 8.15 2.14 -16.47
N MET A 190 7.09 1.45 -16.07
CA MET A 190 6.66 0.17 -16.68
C MET A 190 5.54 0.33 -17.73
N VAL A 191 5.03 1.53 -17.98
CA VAL A 191 3.94 1.76 -18.93
C VAL A 191 4.51 2.04 -20.32
N THR A 192 4.29 1.12 -21.28
CA THR A 192 4.68 1.30 -22.67
C THR A 192 3.70 2.21 -23.43
N GLU A 193 4.13 2.84 -24.52
CA GLU A 193 3.27 3.71 -25.34
C GLU A 193 2.05 2.97 -25.94
N GLU A 194 2.18 1.67 -26.25
CA GLU A 194 1.07 0.84 -26.72
C GLU A 194 0.00 0.65 -25.63
N VAL A 195 0.44 0.35 -24.40
CA VAL A 195 -0.47 0.24 -23.24
C VAL A 195 -1.14 1.59 -22.98
N LYS A 196 -0.40 2.70 -23.11
CA LYS A 196 -0.90 4.04 -22.91
C LYS A 196 -2.00 4.41 -23.89
N SER A 197 -1.83 4.14 -25.19
CA SER A 197 -2.84 4.48 -26.21
C SER A 197 -4.16 3.74 -26.00
N HIS A 198 -4.13 2.46 -25.67
CA HIS A 198 -5.33 1.67 -25.36
C HIS A 198 -5.99 2.12 -24.04
N ALA A 199 -5.17 2.44 -23.05
CA ALA A 199 -5.63 2.89 -21.75
C ALA A 199 -6.37 4.23 -21.80
N LEU A 200 -5.88 5.17 -22.59
CA LEU A 200 -6.48 6.50 -22.71
C LEU A 200 -7.93 6.47 -23.21
N ALA A 201 -8.28 5.50 -24.06
CA ALA A 201 -9.65 5.35 -24.53
C ALA A 201 -10.63 4.94 -23.39
N MET A 202 -10.13 4.32 -22.34
CA MET A 202 -10.93 3.86 -21.18
C MET A 202 -10.98 4.88 -20.04
N ILE A 203 -10.15 5.93 -20.09
CA ILE A 203 -10.06 6.92 -19.02
C ILE A 203 -10.82 8.19 -19.44
N PRO A 204 -11.95 8.54 -18.79
CA PRO A 204 -12.69 9.77 -19.11
C PRO A 204 -11.84 11.04 -19.03
N MET A 205 -10.89 11.13 -18.10
CA MET A 205 -9.97 12.27 -17.99
C MET A 205 -8.89 12.29 -19.08
N GLN A 206 -8.84 11.32 -20.01
CA GLN A 206 -7.95 11.27 -21.18
C GLN A 206 -6.45 11.40 -20.85
N ARG A 207 -6.04 10.97 -19.66
CA ARG A 207 -4.63 10.91 -19.22
C ARG A 207 -4.42 9.82 -18.19
N LEU A 208 -3.17 9.37 -18.07
CA LEU A 208 -2.76 8.54 -16.93
C LEU A 208 -2.76 9.39 -15.65
N GLY A 209 -3.01 8.74 -14.53
CA GLY A 209 -2.80 9.34 -13.22
C GLY A 209 -1.30 9.41 -12.89
N GLN A 210 -0.95 10.31 -11.97
CA GLN A 210 0.39 10.44 -11.43
C GLN A 210 0.49 9.80 -10.04
N ALA A 211 1.66 9.26 -9.68
CA ALA A 211 1.87 8.65 -8.37
C ALA A 211 1.56 9.59 -7.20
N ASN A 212 1.80 10.89 -7.36
CA ASN A 212 1.48 11.91 -6.36
C ASN A 212 -0.03 12.14 -6.17
N GLU A 213 -0.88 11.84 -7.16
CA GLU A 213 -2.33 11.93 -7.02
C GLU A 213 -2.86 10.82 -6.10
N VAL A 214 -2.30 9.60 -6.22
CA VAL A 214 -2.57 8.51 -5.28
C VAL A 214 -2.04 8.84 -3.89
N ALA A 215 -0.81 9.35 -3.81
CA ALA A 215 -0.16 9.73 -2.56
C ALA A 215 -0.94 10.83 -1.82
N GLY A 216 -1.54 11.77 -2.54
CA GLY A 216 -2.38 12.82 -1.97
C GLY A 216 -3.58 12.26 -1.20
N LEU A 217 -4.28 11.28 -1.76
CA LEU A 217 -5.38 10.61 -1.08
C LEU A 217 -4.91 9.80 0.13
N VAL A 218 -3.83 9.03 0.00
CA VAL A 218 -3.27 8.25 1.12
C VAL A 218 -2.85 9.18 2.27
N ARG A 219 -2.19 10.28 1.96
CA ARG A 219 -1.82 11.32 2.95
C ARG A 219 -3.06 11.85 3.68
N PHE A 220 -4.12 12.19 2.96
CA PHE A 220 -5.39 12.63 3.55
C PHE A 220 -5.98 11.57 4.47
N LEU A 221 -6.06 10.31 4.01
CA LEU A 221 -6.59 9.20 4.82
C LEU A 221 -5.76 8.92 6.08
N CYS A 222 -4.48 9.26 6.09
CA CYS A 222 -3.61 9.15 7.26
C CYS A 222 -3.71 10.37 8.21
N SER A 223 -4.33 11.47 7.78
CA SER A 223 -4.47 12.70 8.58
C SER A 223 -5.56 12.58 9.66
N ASP A 224 -5.63 13.59 10.51
CA ASP A 224 -6.70 13.71 11.52
C ASP A 224 -8.04 14.12 10.89
N GLU A 225 -8.02 14.80 9.74
CA GLU A 225 -9.21 15.21 8.98
C GLU A 225 -10.03 13.99 8.51
N ALA A 226 -9.37 12.84 8.24
CA ALA A 226 -10.03 11.59 7.85
C ALA A 226 -10.42 10.70 9.04
N SER A 227 -10.47 11.24 10.27
CA SER A 227 -10.69 10.44 11.49
C SER A 227 -12.06 9.74 11.55
N TYR A 228 -13.03 10.16 10.76
CA TYR A 228 -14.36 9.54 10.66
C TYR A 228 -14.57 8.75 9.36
N ILE A 229 -13.51 8.63 8.53
CA ILE A 229 -13.53 7.86 7.28
C ILE A 229 -12.91 6.48 7.53
N THR A 230 -13.73 5.45 7.48
CA THR A 230 -13.30 4.06 7.62
C THR A 230 -14.16 3.13 6.77
N ARG A 231 -13.66 1.95 6.40
CA ARG A 231 -14.37 0.96 5.58
C ARG A 231 -14.61 1.39 4.13
N GLN A 232 -13.96 2.46 3.69
CA GLN A 232 -14.17 2.98 2.34
C GLN A 232 -13.21 2.34 1.33
N VAL A 233 -13.69 2.27 0.10
CA VAL A 233 -12.88 1.97 -1.09
C VAL A 233 -12.97 3.21 -1.98
N ILE A 234 -11.84 3.90 -2.14
CA ILE A 234 -11.81 5.18 -2.85
C ILE A 234 -10.92 5.05 -4.07
N SER A 235 -11.48 5.31 -5.23
CA SER A 235 -10.79 5.22 -6.51
C SER A 235 -10.03 6.50 -6.82
N VAL A 236 -8.84 6.32 -7.43
CA VAL A 236 -8.04 7.40 -8.04
C VAL A 236 -7.72 6.95 -9.45
N ASN A 237 -8.67 7.11 -10.39
CA ASN A 237 -8.65 6.42 -11.68
C ASN A 237 -9.10 7.26 -12.89
N GLY A 238 -9.29 8.57 -12.72
CA GLY A 238 -9.71 9.45 -13.81
C GLY A 238 -11.13 9.17 -14.35
N GLY A 239 -11.98 8.51 -13.54
CA GLY A 239 -13.38 8.22 -13.90
C GLY A 239 -13.57 6.90 -14.65
N MET A 240 -12.64 5.94 -14.57
CA MET A 240 -12.76 4.63 -15.27
C MET A 240 -13.97 3.80 -14.81
N HIS A 241 -14.49 4.03 -13.62
CA HIS A 241 -15.70 3.37 -13.10
C HIS A 241 -16.37 4.23 -12.05
#